data_52da529c10c2acd75b8d2759cc94c863
#
_entry.id   52da529c10c2acd75b8d2759cc94c863
#
_cell.length_a   1.000
_cell.length_b   1.000
_cell.length_c   1.000
_cell.angle_alpha   90.00
_cell.angle_beta   90.00
_cell.angle_gamma   90.00
#
_symmetry.space_group_name_H-M   'P 1'
#
loop_
_entity.id
_entity.type
_entity.pdbx_description
1 polymer ?
#
loop_
_entity_poly.entity_id
_entity_poly.type
_entity_poly.pdbx_seq_one_letter_code
_entity_poly.pdbx_strand_id
1 'polypeptide(L)' 'MTVIQREFYRSARGPAPEDEDSWCLVFDGESKRLFVRHEWESSRHSGVEDVEIGEFLQQAGAPQAALMEMLFPVHVAA' A
#
# COMPACT_ATOMS: atom_id res chain seq x y z
N MET A 1 12.32 13.91 12.83
CA MET A 1 12.12 12.78 11.93
C MET A 1 10.63 12.50 11.79
N THR A 2 10.11 12.58 10.62
CA THR A 2 8.69 12.46 10.40
C THR A 2 8.40 11.41 9.33
N VAL A 3 7.71 10.37 9.72
CA VAL A 3 7.23 9.37 8.77
C VAL A 3 5.74 9.27 8.94
N ILE A 4 5.02 9.46 7.85
CA ILE A 4 3.57 9.37 7.84
C ILE A 4 3.20 8.18 6.98
N GLN A 5 2.32 7.33 7.49
CA GLN A 5 1.85 6.23 6.66
C GLN A 5 0.37 6.04 6.86
N ARG A 6 -0.28 5.62 5.76
CA ARG A 6 -1.71 5.42 5.75
C ARG A 6 -2.02 4.16 4.98
N GLU A 7 -2.70 3.23 5.60
CA GLU A 7 -3.09 2.00 4.94
C GLU A 7 -4.24 2.29 3.98
N PHE A 8 -4.13 1.77 2.75
CA PHE A 8 -5.19 1.97 1.77
C PHE A 8 -5.78 0.65 1.26
N TYR A 9 -5.15 -0.47 1.55
CA TYR A 9 -5.71 -1.74 1.09
C TYR A 9 -5.18 -2.88 1.96
N ARG A 10 -6.03 -3.88 2.16
CA ARG A 10 -5.67 -5.06 2.94
C ARG A 10 -6.45 -6.23 2.39
N SER A 11 -5.80 -7.38 2.27
CA SER A 11 -6.49 -8.56 1.78
C SER A 11 -5.99 -9.79 2.51
N ALA A 12 -6.84 -10.79 2.60
CA ALA A 12 -6.46 -12.07 3.18
C ALA A 12 -5.56 -12.81 2.22
N ARG A 13 -4.53 -13.45 2.77
CA ARG A 13 -3.58 -14.18 1.97
C ARG A 13 -3.95 -15.64 1.84
N GLY A 14 -4.67 -16.17 2.82
CA GLY A 14 -5.06 -17.55 2.79
C GLY A 14 -6.20 -17.79 3.75
N PRO A 15 -6.50 -19.04 4.05
CA PRO A 15 -7.62 -19.36 4.94
C PRO A 15 -7.36 -18.98 6.39
N ALA A 16 -6.10 -18.86 6.80
CA ALA A 16 -5.80 -18.48 8.17
C ALA A 16 -6.05 -17.00 8.37
N PRO A 17 -6.74 -16.59 9.43
CA PRO A 17 -7.06 -15.18 9.63
C PRO A 17 -5.83 -14.30 9.80
N GLU A 18 -4.74 -14.84 10.28
CA GLU A 18 -3.54 -14.05 10.49
C GLU A 18 -2.70 -13.87 9.22
N ASP A 19 -3.05 -14.60 8.16
CA ASP A 19 -2.30 -14.50 6.90
C ASP A 19 -2.91 -13.39 6.06
N GLU A 20 -2.19 -12.28 5.94
CA GLU A 20 -2.73 -11.16 5.21
C GLU A 20 -1.65 -10.30 4.58
N ASP A 21 -2.07 -9.55 3.58
CA ASP A 21 -1.24 -8.54 2.95
C ASP A 21 -1.85 -7.17 3.23
N SER A 22 -0.99 -6.18 3.45
CA SER A 22 -1.46 -4.82 3.62
C SER A 22 -0.57 -3.87 2.82
N TRP A 23 -1.17 -2.80 2.35
CA TRP A 23 -0.46 -1.79 1.55
C TRP A 23 -0.69 -0.43 2.18
N CYS A 24 0.41 0.29 2.39
CA CYS A 24 0.37 1.62 2.98
C CYS A 24 1.07 2.61 2.07
N LEU A 25 0.55 3.82 2.05
CA LEU A 25 1.26 4.93 1.44
C LEU A 25 2.14 5.55 2.52
N VAL A 26 3.42 5.69 2.23
CA VAL A 26 4.39 6.16 3.21
C VAL A 26 5.09 7.40 2.70
N PHE A 27 5.13 8.43 3.53
CA PHE A 27 5.90 9.63 3.24
C PHE A 27 6.99 9.78 4.29
N ASP A 28 8.23 9.83 3.83
CA ASP A 28 9.37 10.05 4.70
C ASP A 28 9.75 11.53 4.62
N GLY A 29 9.49 12.25 5.70
CA GLY A 29 9.70 13.69 5.71
C GLY A 29 11.15 14.12 5.63
N GLU A 30 12.08 13.25 6.02
CA GLU A 30 13.49 13.60 5.94
C GLU A 30 14.02 13.54 4.52
N SER A 31 13.75 12.44 3.84
CA SER A 31 14.21 12.26 2.48
C SER A 31 13.26 12.83 1.45
N LYS A 32 12.05 13.20 1.88
CA LYS A 32 11.00 13.68 0.99
C LYS A 32 10.57 12.62 -0.01
N ARG A 33 10.66 11.36 0.39
CA ARG A 33 10.25 10.26 -0.47
C ARG A 33 8.83 9.85 -0.19
N LEU A 34 8.11 9.53 -1.25
CA LEU A 34 6.75 9.02 -1.17
C LEU A 34 6.73 7.67 -1.88
N PHE A 35 6.34 6.64 -1.16
CA PHE A 35 6.38 5.30 -1.74
C PHE A 35 5.30 4.44 -1.13
N VAL A 36 5.07 3.26 -1.71
CA VAL A 36 4.10 2.29 -1.23
C VAL A 36 4.86 1.19 -0.49
N ARG A 37 4.38 0.87 0.70
CA ARG A 37 4.95 -0.23 1.48
C ARG A 37 3.97 -1.38 1.51
N HIS A 38 4.39 -2.51 1.00
CA HIS A 38 3.62 -3.73 1.02
C HIS A 38 4.17 -4.64 2.10
N GLU A 39 3.34 -4.97 3.07
CA GLU A 39 3.72 -5.88 4.15
C GLU A 39 2.87 -7.12 4.04
N TRP A 40 3.48 -8.26 4.30
CA TRP A 40 2.72 -9.50 4.31
C TRP A 40 3.11 -10.33 5.52
N GLU A 41 2.15 -11.12 5.97
CA GLU A 41 2.33 -11.97 7.12
C GLU A 41 1.66 -13.30 6.85
N SER A 42 2.35 -14.38 7.15
CA SER A 42 1.80 -15.70 7.06
C SER A 42 2.38 -16.52 8.21
N SER A 43 1.86 -17.72 8.38
CA SER A 43 2.27 -18.55 9.51
C SER A 43 3.76 -18.85 9.50
N ARG A 44 4.43 -18.73 8.36
CA ARG A 44 5.84 -19.08 8.25
C ARG A 44 6.72 -17.95 7.78
N HIS A 45 6.13 -16.94 7.16
CA HIS A 45 6.91 -15.87 6.54
C HIS A 45 6.25 -14.55 6.80
N SER A 46 7.08 -13.57 7.02
CA SER A 46 6.62 -12.19 7.02
C SER A 46 7.65 -11.37 6.28
N GLY A 47 7.23 -10.27 5.70
CA GLY A 47 8.16 -9.44 4.99
C GLY A 47 7.57 -8.09 4.67
N VAL A 48 8.42 -7.23 4.13
CA VAL A 48 8.03 -5.89 3.76
C VAL A 48 8.78 -5.51 2.50
N GLU A 49 8.10 -4.81 1.62
CA GLU A 49 8.68 -4.37 0.37
C GLU A 49 8.24 -2.95 0.08
N ASP A 50 9.18 -2.09 -0.27
CA ASP A 50 8.90 -0.70 -0.61
C ASP A 50 9.00 -0.53 -2.12
N VAL A 51 7.99 0.09 -2.71
CA VAL A 51 7.90 0.28 -4.15
C VAL A 51 7.62 1.75 -4.43
N GLU A 52 8.32 2.32 -5.40
CA GLU A 52 8.06 3.70 -5.79
C GLU A 52 6.64 3.83 -6.30
N ILE A 53 6.02 4.96 -6.00
CA ILE A 53 4.59 5.11 -6.28
C ILE A 53 4.30 5.00 -7.78
N GLY A 54 5.14 5.57 -8.62
CA GLY A 54 4.94 5.47 -10.05
C GLY A 54 5.03 4.05 -10.57
N GLU A 55 5.98 3.31 -10.03
CA GLU A 55 6.16 1.92 -10.41
C GLU A 55 4.98 1.07 -9.94
N PHE A 56 4.52 1.34 -8.73
CA PHE A 56 3.37 0.62 -8.19
C PHE A 56 2.14 0.83 -9.05
N LEU A 57 1.91 2.05 -9.49
CA LEU A 57 0.71 2.38 -10.26
C LEU A 57 0.76 1.91 -11.71
N GLN A 58 1.93 1.47 -12.18
CA GLN A 58 2.01 0.87 -13.50
C GLN A 58 1.36 -0.50 -13.56
N GLN A 59 1.22 -1.13 -12.42
CA GLN A 59 0.57 -2.42 -12.37
C GLN A 59 -0.94 -2.23 -12.29
N ALA A 60 -1.67 -3.30 -12.56
CA ALA A 60 -3.12 -3.27 -12.47
C ALA A 60 -3.57 -4.25 -11.40
N GLY A 61 -4.51 -3.83 -10.58
CA GLY A 61 -5.01 -4.70 -9.53
C GLY A 61 -5.81 -3.93 -8.51
N ALA A 62 -6.37 -4.65 -7.54
CA ALA A 62 -7.19 -4.04 -6.51
C ALA A 62 -6.40 -3.06 -5.63
N PRO A 63 -5.16 -3.37 -5.23
CA PRO A 63 -4.42 -2.38 -4.43
C PRO A 63 -4.16 -1.08 -5.18
N GLN A 64 -3.86 -1.17 -6.47
CA GLN A 64 -3.63 0.02 -7.27
C GLN A 64 -4.90 0.85 -7.40
N ALA A 65 -6.03 0.18 -7.60
CA ALA A 65 -7.30 0.88 -7.68
C ALA A 65 -7.63 1.57 -6.36
N ALA A 66 -7.34 0.92 -5.25
CA ALA A 66 -7.60 1.50 -3.94
C ALA A 66 -6.74 2.74 -3.71
N LEU A 67 -5.49 2.72 -4.14
CA LEU A 67 -4.63 3.87 -3.98
C LEU A 67 -5.12 5.04 -4.82
N MET A 68 -5.51 4.77 -6.07
CA MET A 68 -6.04 5.82 -6.93
C MET A 68 -7.31 6.43 -6.35
N GLU A 69 -8.15 5.59 -5.75
CA GLU A 69 -9.37 6.09 -5.12
C GLU A 69 -9.04 7.01 -3.95
N MET A 70 -8.01 6.67 -3.18
CA MET A 70 -7.62 7.49 -2.06
C MET A 70 -7.03 8.83 -2.51
N LEU A 71 -6.22 8.80 -3.55
CA LEU A 71 -5.55 10.00 -4.03
C LEU A 71 -6.47 10.88 -4.86
N PHE A 72 -7.32 10.27 -5.66
CA PHE A 72 -8.18 10.99 -6.59
C PHE A 72 -9.59 10.40 -6.55
N PRO A 73 -10.40 10.84 -5.60
CA PRO A 73 -11.76 10.28 -5.50
C PRO A 73 -12.54 10.47 -6.78
N VAL A 74 -13.24 9.45 -7.15
CA VAL A 74 -13.92 9.40 -8.45
C VAL A 74 -14.96 10.48 -8.62
N HIS A 75 -15.65 10.77 -7.57
CA HIS A 75 -16.74 11.74 -7.65
C HIS A 75 -16.26 13.15 -7.89
N VAL A 76 -14.99 13.33 -7.95
CA VAL A 76 -14.42 14.61 -8.28
C VAL A 76 -14.69 14.98 -9.71
N ALA A 77 -15.06 14.05 -10.47
CA ALA A 77 -15.30 14.30 -11.87
C ALA A 77 -16.13 15.52 -12.02
N ALA A 78 -15.75 16.34 -12.84
CA ALA A 78 -16.59 17.46 -13.02
C ALA A 78 -16.97 17.82 -14.30
#